data_0a0d65ef2ab0f8c3505df70c380a4bd0
#
_entry.id   0a0d65ef2ab0f8c3505df70c380a4bd0
#
_cell.length_a   1.000
_cell.length_b   1.000
_cell.length_c   1.000
_cell.angle_alpha   90.00
_cell.angle_beta   90.00
_cell.angle_gamma   90.00
#
_symmetry.space_group_name_H-M   'P 1'
#
loop_
_entity.id
_entity.type
_entity.pdbx_description
1 polymer ?
#
loop_
_entity_poly.entity_id
_entity_poly.type
_entity_poly.pdbx_seq_one_letter_code
_entity_poly.pdbx_strand_id
1 'polypeptide(L)'
;MPMVPTKLADAIASAVKADSVTPQILGIASAFVNAMLAATFSHPVVNGVTAPGAPLSAGAAMGGVILGVVGPKIAADIASAVGGPTTPQILGLGNGFATVMMAAVVNFDPGGILGQCTNTPTSPGPLAAGSGQNGKIMGLVPDALAAQWMPAFGGMSPELKAKAKAVVEFFSNEAIAQYPPGSVSGLCPPGGGPLVGVGAGGLFL
;
A
#
# COMPACT_ATOMS: atom_id res chain seq x y z
N MET A 1 -13.54 -0.15 -0.60
CA MET A 1 -13.85 1.25 -0.98
C MET A 1 -12.53 1.91 -1.34
N PRO A 2 -12.46 2.76 -2.36
CA PRO A 2 -11.21 3.44 -2.68
C PRO A 2 -10.82 4.41 -1.54
N MET A 3 -9.52 4.61 -1.37
CA MET A 3 -8.99 5.63 -0.45
C MET A 3 -9.50 7.01 -0.83
N VAL A 4 -10.09 7.75 0.13
CA VAL A 4 -10.70 9.06 -0.11
C VAL A 4 -9.91 10.15 0.61
N PRO A 5 -9.35 11.15 -0.10
CA PRO A 5 -8.53 12.22 0.51
C PRO A 5 -9.23 12.99 1.63
N THR A 6 -10.54 13.18 1.53
CA THR A 6 -11.30 13.90 2.57
C THR A 6 -11.33 13.15 3.89
N LYS A 7 -11.43 11.82 3.89
CA LYS A 7 -11.33 11.02 5.12
C LYS A 7 -9.97 11.17 5.82
N LEU A 8 -8.88 11.20 5.05
CA LEU A 8 -7.55 11.44 5.61
C LEU A 8 -7.44 12.87 6.13
N ALA A 9 -7.99 13.84 5.42
CA ALA A 9 -7.99 15.24 5.85
C ALA A 9 -8.77 15.42 7.16
N ASP A 10 -9.93 14.79 7.31
CA ASP A 10 -10.71 14.78 8.54
C ASP A 10 -9.93 14.14 9.70
N ALA A 11 -9.26 13.01 9.45
CA ALA A 11 -8.43 12.35 10.45
C ALA A 11 -7.26 13.23 10.92
N ILE A 12 -6.58 13.92 9.99
CA ILE A 12 -5.50 14.86 10.31
C ILE A 12 -6.06 16.06 11.10
N ALA A 13 -7.15 16.69 10.65
CA ALA A 13 -7.75 17.82 11.32
C ALA A 13 -8.15 17.47 12.76
N SER A 14 -8.82 16.35 12.95
CA SER A 14 -9.19 15.83 14.28
C SER A 14 -7.96 15.59 15.17
N ALA A 15 -6.90 15.00 14.62
CA ALA A 15 -5.69 14.69 15.38
C ALA A 15 -4.96 15.95 15.89
N VAL A 16 -5.02 17.06 15.15
CA VAL A 16 -4.42 18.33 15.55
C VAL A 16 -5.40 19.29 16.21
N LYS A 17 -6.62 18.82 16.48
CA LYS A 17 -7.71 19.62 17.10
C LYS A 17 -8.02 20.91 16.32
N ALA A 18 -7.96 20.85 14.98
CA ALA A 18 -8.39 21.94 14.13
C ALA A 18 -9.93 22.00 14.09
N ASP A 19 -10.49 23.21 14.10
CA ASP A 19 -11.94 23.41 14.05
C ASP A 19 -12.56 22.96 12.72
N SER A 20 -11.76 22.88 11.66
CA SER A 20 -12.19 22.44 10.33
C SER A 20 -11.01 21.97 9.49
N VAL A 21 -11.33 21.22 8.41
CA VAL A 21 -10.34 20.88 7.37
C VAL A 21 -9.98 22.14 6.60
N THR A 22 -8.72 22.53 6.68
CA THR A 22 -8.18 23.64 5.89
C THR A 22 -7.77 23.19 4.49
N PRO A 23 -7.67 24.11 3.50
CA PRO A 23 -7.13 23.78 2.18
C PRO A 23 -5.74 23.11 2.23
N GLN A 24 -4.89 23.52 3.19
CA GLN A 24 -3.57 22.94 3.39
C GLN A 24 -3.65 21.48 3.85
N ILE A 25 -4.51 21.18 4.83
CA ILE A 25 -4.74 19.80 5.31
C ILE A 25 -5.27 18.92 4.18
N LEU A 26 -6.25 19.42 3.43
CA LEU A 26 -6.81 18.70 2.27
C LEU A 26 -5.76 18.47 1.17
N GLY A 27 -4.92 19.47 0.90
CA GLY A 27 -3.82 19.38 -0.06
C GLY A 27 -2.81 18.29 0.31
N ILE A 28 -2.38 18.25 1.56
CA ILE A 28 -1.48 17.22 2.09
C ILE A 28 -2.12 15.82 1.98
N ALA A 29 -3.36 15.69 2.42
CA ALA A 29 -4.09 14.42 2.37
C ALA A 29 -4.26 13.93 0.93
N SER A 30 -4.60 14.81 0.00
CA SER A 30 -4.76 14.50 -1.42
C SER A 30 -3.44 14.03 -2.04
N ALA A 31 -2.32 14.69 -1.74
CA ALA A 31 -1.02 14.30 -2.25
C ALA A 31 -0.59 12.90 -1.77
N PHE A 32 -0.81 12.59 -0.49
CA PHE A 32 -0.51 11.26 0.06
C PHE A 32 -1.38 10.17 -0.54
N VAL A 33 -2.69 10.38 -0.64
CA VAL A 33 -3.62 9.41 -1.22
C VAL A 33 -3.30 9.18 -2.71
N ASN A 34 -3.09 10.24 -3.49
CA ASN A 34 -2.75 10.14 -4.91
C ASN A 34 -1.41 9.42 -5.12
N ALA A 35 -0.42 9.63 -4.25
CA ALA A 35 0.85 8.92 -4.30
C ALA A 35 0.66 7.41 -4.09
N MET A 36 -0.19 7.00 -3.15
CA MET A 36 -0.50 5.59 -2.91
C MET A 36 -1.34 4.97 -4.02
N LEU A 37 -2.30 5.70 -4.58
CA LEU A 37 -3.08 5.23 -5.74
C LEU A 37 -2.23 5.05 -7.01
N ALA A 38 -1.14 5.81 -7.14
CA ALA A 38 -0.17 5.69 -8.24
C ALA A 38 0.93 4.66 -7.96
N ALA A 39 1.10 4.23 -6.71
CA ALA A 39 2.07 3.24 -6.32
C ALA A 39 1.67 1.83 -6.78
N THR A 40 2.65 0.97 -6.93
CA THR A 40 2.46 -0.45 -7.23
C THR A 40 3.13 -1.31 -6.16
N PHE A 41 2.82 -2.59 -6.14
CA PHE A 41 3.54 -3.53 -5.28
C PHE A 41 3.76 -4.87 -6.00
N SER A 42 4.74 -5.63 -5.51
CA SER A 42 5.05 -6.96 -6.02
C SER A 42 5.39 -7.92 -4.88
N HIS A 43 5.09 -9.20 -5.09
CA HIS A 43 5.46 -10.26 -4.16
C HIS A 43 6.44 -11.21 -4.86
N PRO A 44 7.62 -11.45 -4.27
CA PRO A 44 8.58 -12.40 -4.81
C PRO A 44 8.11 -13.86 -4.65
N VAL A 45 7.21 -14.10 -3.70
CA VAL A 45 6.64 -15.44 -3.44
C VAL A 45 5.13 -15.33 -3.19
N VAL A 46 4.38 -16.14 -3.92
CA VAL A 46 2.96 -16.40 -3.72
C VAL A 46 2.78 -17.88 -3.50
N ASN A 47 2.07 -18.24 -2.45
CA ASN A 47 1.83 -19.64 -2.04
C ASN A 47 0.34 -20.01 -2.16
N GLY A 48 0.05 -21.28 -2.20
CA GLY A 48 -1.32 -21.82 -2.17
C GLY A 48 -1.31 -23.32 -2.33
N VAL A 49 -2.48 -23.92 -2.23
CA VAL A 49 -2.66 -25.36 -2.47
C VAL A 49 -3.44 -25.56 -3.77
N THR A 50 -2.89 -26.41 -4.64
CA THR A 50 -3.42 -26.68 -5.97
C THR A 50 -4.00 -28.08 -6.06
N ALA A 51 -5.00 -28.25 -6.92
CA ALA A 51 -5.48 -29.54 -7.37
C ALA A 51 -5.69 -29.49 -8.89
N PRO A 52 -5.60 -30.64 -9.60
CA PRO A 52 -5.73 -30.67 -11.06
C PRO A 52 -7.03 -30.05 -11.55
N GLY A 53 -6.94 -29.02 -12.41
CA GLY A 53 -8.07 -28.33 -12.99
C GLY A 53 -8.98 -27.61 -11.99
N ALA A 54 -8.52 -27.36 -10.75
CA ALA A 54 -9.31 -26.75 -9.69
C ALA A 54 -8.86 -25.32 -9.37
N PRO A 55 -9.70 -24.49 -8.73
CA PRO A 55 -9.30 -23.22 -8.17
C PRO A 55 -8.17 -23.36 -7.14
N LEU A 56 -7.29 -22.35 -7.07
CA LEU A 56 -6.29 -22.24 -6.03
C LEU A 56 -6.99 -22.13 -4.66
N SER A 57 -6.61 -22.97 -3.71
CA SER A 57 -7.10 -22.90 -2.33
C SER A 57 -6.03 -22.36 -1.39
N ALA A 58 -6.46 -21.63 -0.34
CA ALA A 58 -5.58 -21.01 0.65
C ALA A 58 -4.46 -20.15 0.04
N GLY A 59 -4.70 -19.55 -1.12
CA GLY A 59 -3.72 -18.68 -1.78
C GLY A 59 -3.38 -17.47 -0.92
N ALA A 60 -2.09 -17.26 -0.63
CA ALA A 60 -1.58 -16.20 0.22
C ALA A 60 -0.28 -15.61 -0.34
N ALA A 61 0.03 -14.37 0.04
CA ALA A 61 1.31 -13.74 -0.27
C ALA A 61 1.73 -12.83 0.87
N MET A 62 3.00 -12.89 1.26
CA MET A 62 3.53 -12.10 2.37
C MET A 62 4.78 -11.34 1.94
N GLY A 63 5.03 -10.19 2.58
CA GLY A 63 6.23 -9.42 2.37
C GLY A 63 6.31 -8.72 1.01
N GLY A 64 5.18 -8.34 0.43
CA GLY A 64 5.15 -7.59 -0.83
C GLY A 64 5.80 -6.23 -0.69
N VAL A 65 6.62 -5.85 -1.65
CA VAL A 65 7.37 -4.58 -1.67
C VAL A 65 6.55 -3.51 -2.38
N ILE A 66 6.38 -2.36 -1.72
CA ILE A 66 5.72 -1.17 -2.29
C ILE A 66 6.72 -0.38 -3.13
N LEU A 67 6.33 -0.01 -4.34
CA LEU A 67 7.16 0.67 -5.33
C LEU A 67 6.47 1.93 -5.86
N GLY A 68 7.27 2.91 -6.31
CA GLY A 68 6.75 4.09 -7.02
C GLY A 68 6.28 5.23 -6.11
N VAL A 69 6.46 5.15 -4.79
CA VAL A 69 6.20 6.26 -3.87
C VAL A 69 7.39 7.23 -3.91
N VAL A 70 7.22 8.38 -4.56
CA VAL A 70 8.32 9.34 -4.82
C VAL A 70 8.15 10.60 -3.98
N GLY A 71 8.99 10.78 -2.96
CA GLY A 71 8.89 11.88 -2.00
C GLY A 71 8.92 13.29 -2.62
N PRO A 72 9.86 13.63 -3.53
CA PRO A 72 9.87 14.92 -4.21
C PRO A 72 8.61 15.20 -5.04
N LYS A 73 8.01 14.18 -5.66
CA LYS A 73 6.74 14.33 -6.38
C LYS A 73 5.61 14.66 -5.42
N ILE A 74 5.51 13.95 -4.30
CA ILE A 74 4.52 14.24 -3.24
C ILE A 74 4.68 15.67 -2.74
N ALA A 75 5.92 16.10 -2.50
CA ALA A 75 6.21 17.46 -2.06
C ALA A 75 5.76 18.52 -3.10
N ALA A 76 5.96 18.26 -4.38
CA ALA A 76 5.49 19.14 -5.45
C ALA A 76 3.95 19.19 -5.51
N ASP A 77 3.29 18.06 -5.36
CA ASP A 77 1.83 17.97 -5.33
C ASP A 77 1.24 18.74 -4.11
N ILE A 78 1.86 18.62 -2.92
CA ILE A 78 1.50 19.40 -1.73
C ILE A 78 1.69 20.89 -2.00
N ALA A 79 2.85 21.31 -2.50
CA ALA A 79 3.17 22.71 -2.77
C ALA A 79 2.17 23.32 -3.75
N SER A 80 1.83 22.61 -4.81
CA SER A 80 0.79 23.02 -5.77
C SER A 80 -0.58 23.18 -5.10
N ALA A 81 -0.98 22.25 -4.26
CA ALA A 81 -2.28 22.27 -3.58
C ALA A 81 -2.41 23.41 -2.57
N VAL A 82 -1.31 23.83 -1.93
CA VAL A 82 -1.29 24.96 -0.97
C VAL A 82 -0.99 26.31 -1.64
N GLY A 83 -0.74 26.32 -2.95
CA GLY A 83 -0.48 27.55 -3.72
C GLY A 83 0.86 28.20 -3.44
N GLY A 84 1.89 27.43 -3.11
CA GLY A 84 3.21 27.95 -2.74
C GLY A 84 4.39 27.13 -3.29
N PRO A 85 5.62 27.57 -3.04
CA PRO A 85 6.81 26.82 -3.42
C PRO A 85 7.01 25.59 -2.55
N THR A 86 7.80 24.63 -3.04
CA THR A 86 8.25 23.49 -2.22
C THR A 86 9.25 23.96 -1.16
N THR A 87 8.78 24.04 0.08
CA THR A 87 9.62 24.40 1.24
C THR A 87 10.35 23.16 1.79
N PRO A 88 11.40 23.34 2.63
CA PRO A 88 12.04 22.23 3.33
C PRO A 88 11.07 21.37 4.15
N GLN A 89 10.04 21.99 4.76
CA GLN A 89 9.00 21.29 5.51
C GLN A 89 8.14 20.41 4.60
N ILE A 90 7.69 20.94 3.46
CA ILE A 90 6.91 20.21 2.46
C ILE A 90 7.74 19.06 1.89
N LEU A 91 9.01 19.29 1.58
CA LEU A 91 9.93 18.24 1.10
C LEU A 91 10.12 17.14 2.17
N GLY A 92 10.26 17.53 3.42
CA GLY A 92 10.36 16.60 4.55
C GLY A 92 9.11 15.73 4.72
N LEU A 93 7.91 16.31 4.55
CA LEU A 93 6.65 15.57 4.57
C LEU A 93 6.62 14.49 3.45
N GLY A 94 6.91 14.88 2.21
CA GLY A 94 6.90 13.98 1.07
C GLY A 94 7.94 12.87 1.19
N ASN A 95 9.19 13.19 1.53
CA ASN A 95 10.27 12.23 1.68
C ASN A 95 10.04 11.27 2.84
N GLY A 96 9.60 11.78 4.00
CA GLY A 96 9.30 10.95 5.17
C GLY A 96 8.17 9.98 4.91
N PHE A 97 7.09 10.43 4.26
CA PHE A 97 6.01 9.56 3.84
C PHE A 97 6.50 8.45 2.89
N ALA A 98 7.23 8.81 1.84
CA ALA A 98 7.76 7.84 0.88
C ALA A 98 8.67 6.81 1.54
N THR A 99 9.56 7.23 2.44
CA THR A 99 10.47 6.34 3.18
C THR A 99 9.71 5.30 3.99
N VAL A 100 8.68 5.72 4.74
CA VAL A 100 7.92 4.82 5.61
C VAL A 100 7.02 3.88 4.79
N MET A 101 6.39 4.39 3.71
CA MET A 101 5.56 3.54 2.84
C MET A 101 6.39 2.49 2.09
N MET A 102 7.58 2.83 1.58
CA MET A 102 8.46 1.87 0.91
C MET A 102 9.11 0.86 1.87
N ALA A 103 9.18 1.15 3.17
CA ALA A 103 9.63 0.21 4.19
C ALA A 103 8.51 -0.72 4.69
N ALA A 104 7.26 -0.38 4.43
CA ALA A 104 6.11 -1.22 4.75
C ALA A 104 5.98 -2.38 3.76
N VAL A 105 5.21 -3.40 4.13
CA VAL A 105 4.97 -4.57 3.30
C VAL A 105 3.49 -4.76 3.02
N VAL A 106 3.17 -5.41 1.91
CA VAL A 106 1.81 -5.82 1.57
C VAL A 106 1.66 -7.31 1.87
N ASN A 107 0.58 -7.69 2.52
CA ASN A 107 0.26 -9.09 2.78
C ASN A 107 -1.15 -9.43 2.30
N PHE A 108 -1.31 -10.64 1.75
CA PHE A 108 -2.59 -11.26 1.45
C PHE A 108 -2.77 -12.47 2.35
N ASP A 109 -3.83 -12.47 3.15
CA ASP A 109 -4.21 -13.59 4.00
C ASP A 109 -4.57 -14.85 3.16
N PRO A 110 -4.59 -16.06 3.75
CA PRO A 110 -5.04 -17.26 3.07
C PRO A 110 -6.45 -17.10 2.45
N GLY A 111 -6.56 -17.37 1.15
CA GLY A 111 -7.77 -17.11 0.36
C GLY A 111 -7.79 -15.71 -0.30
N GLY A 112 -6.84 -14.83 0.01
CA GLY A 112 -6.72 -13.52 -0.64
C GLY A 112 -6.11 -13.59 -2.05
N ILE A 113 -5.38 -14.66 -2.38
CA ILE A 113 -4.87 -14.91 -3.73
C ILE A 113 -5.74 -15.98 -4.40
N LEU A 114 -6.19 -15.68 -5.60
CA LEU A 114 -7.13 -16.47 -6.39
C LEU A 114 -6.53 -16.85 -7.75
N GLY A 115 -7.03 -17.91 -8.37
CA GLY A 115 -6.65 -18.34 -9.71
C GLY A 115 -7.15 -19.73 -10.00
N GLN A 116 -7.02 -20.18 -11.25
CA GLN A 116 -7.41 -21.51 -11.71
C GLN A 116 -6.16 -22.28 -12.11
N CYS A 117 -5.95 -23.45 -11.50
CA CYS A 117 -4.89 -24.36 -11.91
C CYS A 117 -5.25 -25.06 -13.23
N THR A 118 -4.30 -25.12 -14.16
CA THR A 118 -4.47 -25.80 -15.45
C THR A 118 -3.67 -27.11 -15.53
N ASN A 119 -3.08 -27.54 -14.40
CA ASN A 119 -2.36 -28.80 -14.31
C ASN A 119 -3.30 -30.01 -14.46
N THR A 120 -2.70 -31.13 -14.84
CA THR A 120 -3.36 -32.44 -14.86
C THR A 120 -2.75 -33.36 -13.81
N PRO A 121 -3.32 -34.56 -13.57
CA PRO A 121 -2.70 -35.54 -12.66
C PRO A 121 -1.26 -35.92 -13.04
N THR A 122 -0.89 -35.78 -14.30
CA THR A 122 0.42 -36.24 -14.84
C THR A 122 1.30 -35.10 -15.36
N SER A 123 0.76 -33.90 -15.55
CA SER A 123 1.51 -32.75 -16.10
C SER A 123 1.32 -31.49 -15.29
N PRO A 124 2.38 -30.68 -15.07
CA PRO A 124 2.25 -29.36 -14.47
C PRO A 124 1.49 -28.42 -15.41
N GLY A 125 0.91 -27.36 -14.85
CA GLY A 125 0.22 -26.32 -15.62
C GLY A 125 0.33 -24.96 -14.96
N PRO A 126 0.21 -23.86 -15.71
CA PRO A 126 0.24 -22.53 -15.14
C PRO A 126 -1.03 -22.22 -14.31
N LEU A 127 -0.90 -21.26 -13.38
CA LEU A 127 -2.04 -20.62 -12.72
C LEU A 127 -2.68 -19.64 -13.72
N ALA A 128 -3.89 -19.92 -14.14
CA ALA A 128 -4.66 -19.05 -15.04
C ALA A 128 -5.43 -17.98 -14.23
N ALA A 129 -5.51 -16.77 -14.78
CA ALA A 129 -6.23 -15.63 -14.21
C ALA A 129 -5.87 -15.34 -12.74
N GLY A 130 -4.62 -15.55 -12.35
CA GLY A 130 -4.15 -15.31 -11.00
C GLY A 130 -4.36 -13.84 -10.59
N SER A 131 -5.04 -13.62 -9.45
CA SER A 131 -5.42 -12.31 -8.93
C SER A 131 -5.29 -12.28 -7.41
N GLY A 132 -5.41 -11.09 -6.81
CA GLY A 132 -5.39 -10.94 -5.36
C GLY A 132 -6.39 -9.88 -4.89
N GLN A 133 -7.04 -10.13 -3.76
CA GLN A 133 -8.05 -9.27 -3.18
C GLN A 133 -7.83 -9.06 -1.69
N ASN A 134 -8.21 -7.87 -1.21
CA ASN A 134 -8.19 -7.51 0.21
C ASN A 134 -6.80 -7.62 0.89
N GLY A 135 -5.73 -7.40 0.14
CA GLY A 135 -4.40 -7.27 0.72
C GLY A 135 -4.29 -6.03 1.60
N LYS A 136 -3.45 -6.11 2.64
CA LYS A 136 -3.27 -5.06 3.65
C LYS A 136 -1.83 -4.58 3.70
N ILE A 137 -1.66 -3.29 3.99
CA ILE A 137 -0.34 -2.72 4.28
C ILE A 137 -0.02 -3.01 5.75
N MET A 138 1.14 -3.60 5.98
CA MET A 138 1.64 -3.98 7.31
C MET A 138 2.98 -3.30 7.60
N GLY A 139 3.30 -3.15 8.90
CA GLY A 139 4.59 -2.59 9.32
C GLY A 139 4.64 -1.06 9.34
N LEU A 140 3.53 -0.37 9.10
CA LEU A 140 3.44 1.08 9.28
C LEU A 140 3.49 1.43 10.77
N VAL A 141 4.44 2.29 11.16
CA VAL A 141 4.64 2.72 12.55
C VAL A 141 4.54 4.24 12.64
N PRO A 142 3.58 4.79 13.43
CA PRO A 142 3.40 6.24 13.56
C PRO A 142 4.66 6.98 14.03
N ASP A 143 5.37 6.45 15.00
CA ASP A 143 6.59 7.08 15.52
C ASP A 143 7.72 7.08 14.49
N ALA A 144 7.78 6.08 13.59
CA ALA A 144 8.75 6.08 12.49
C ALA A 144 8.45 7.22 11.50
N LEU A 145 7.18 7.44 11.16
CA LEU A 145 6.79 8.56 10.29
C LEU A 145 7.06 9.92 10.95
N ALA A 146 6.72 10.06 12.23
CA ALA A 146 7.01 11.28 12.99
C ALA A 146 8.53 11.56 13.06
N ALA A 147 9.36 10.53 13.24
CA ALA A 147 10.82 10.66 13.25
C ALA A 147 11.37 11.09 11.88
N GLN A 148 10.80 10.61 10.77
CA GLN A 148 11.17 11.07 9.42
C GLN A 148 10.80 12.54 9.18
N TRP A 149 9.72 13.03 9.76
CA TRP A 149 9.29 14.43 9.62
C TRP A 149 10.01 15.39 10.57
N MET A 150 10.48 14.89 11.72
CA MET A 150 11.08 15.71 12.79
C MET A 150 12.17 16.69 12.30
N PRO A 151 13.14 16.31 11.45
CA PRO A 151 14.19 17.25 11.02
C PRO A 151 13.65 18.45 10.25
N ALA A 152 12.62 18.26 9.46
CA ALA A 152 12.01 19.32 8.64
C ALA A 152 11.20 20.33 9.49
N PHE A 153 10.74 19.90 10.68
CA PHE A 153 9.94 20.74 11.59
C PHE A 153 10.73 21.27 12.79
N GLY A 154 12.04 21.02 12.84
CA GLY A 154 12.91 21.54 13.90
C GLY A 154 12.76 20.83 15.25
N GLY A 155 12.07 19.70 15.31
CA GLY A 155 11.92 18.90 16.52
C GLY A 155 10.63 18.07 16.56
N MET A 156 10.57 17.19 17.55
CA MET A 156 9.39 16.37 17.80
C MET A 156 8.37 17.15 18.62
N SER A 157 7.15 17.28 18.10
CA SER A 157 6.02 17.89 18.83
C SER A 157 4.86 16.90 18.99
N PRO A 158 3.99 17.09 19.99
CA PRO A 158 2.76 16.30 20.10
C PRO A 158 1.88 16.37 18.86
N GLU A 159 1.81 17.53 18.22
CA GLU A 159 1.05 17.74 17.00
C GLU A 159 1.63 16.94 15.83
N LEU A 160 2.96 16.92 15.67
CA LEU A 160 3.63 16.13 14.64
C LEU A 160 3.38 14.63 14.80
N LYS A 161 3.44 14.14 16.05
CA LYS A 161 3.09 12.74 16.36
C LYS A 161 1.62 12.43 16.05
N ALA A 162 0.72 13.33 16.39
CA ALA A 162 -0.71 13.17 16.12
C ALA A 162 -0.99 13.10 14.61
N LYS A 163 -0.38 13.97 13.81
CA LYS A 163 -0.46 13.93 12.34
C LYS A 163 0.06 12.62 11.77
N ALA A 164 1.26 12.20 12.20
CA ALA A 164 1.86 10.94 11.75
C ALA A 164 0.98 9.73 12.10
N LYS A 165 0.41 9.72 13.31
CA LYS A 165 -0.53 8.69 13.75
C LYS A 165 -1.77 8.63 12.85
N ALA A 166 -2.42 9.77 12.59
CA ALA A 166 -3.60 9.83 11.74
C ALA A 166 -3.33 9.32 10.33
N VAL A 167 -2.19 9.68 9.74
CA VAL A 167 -1.78 9.20 8.41
C VAL A 167 -1.55 7.69 8.41
N VAL A 168 -0.80 7.17 9.36
CA VAL A 168 -0.51 5.73 9.45
C VAL A 168 -1.78 4.91 9.67
N GLU A 169 -2.63 5.31 10.62
CA GLU A 169 -3.90 4.63 10.89
C GLU A 169 -4.83 4.64 9.66
N PHE A 170 -4.89 5.75 8.93
CA PHE A 170 -5.66 5.82 7.69
C PHE A 170 -5.19 4.78 6.67
N PHE A 171 -3.90 4.75 6.32
CA PHE A 171 -3.39 3.81 5.32
C PHE A 171 -3.43 2.36 5.78
N SER A 172 -3.24 2.09 7.07
CA SER A 172 -3.37 0.74 7.63
C SER A 172 -4.81 0.19 7.56
N ASN A 173 -5.81 1.05 7.66
CA ASN A 173 -7.21 0.65 7.74
C ASN A 173 -7.97 0.77 6.42
N GLU A 174 -7.66 1.79 5.61
CA GLU A 174 -8.42 2.12 4.40
C GLU A 174 -7.75 1.67 3.10
N ALA A 175 -6.41 1.53 3.09
CA ALA A 175 -5.73 1.07 1.88
C ALA A 175 -5.95 -0.41 1.64
N ILE A 176 -6.54 -0.75 0.50
CA ILE A 176 -6.74 -2.12 0.06
C ILE A 176 -5.81 -2.39 -1.11
N ALA A 177 -4.98 -3.42 -0.98
CA ALA A 177 -4.10 -3.88 -2.04
C ALA A 177 -4.81 -4.94 -2.89
N GLN A 178 -4.68 -4.84 -4.22
CA GLN A 178 -5.27 -5.79 -5.16
C GLN A 178 -4.28 -6.16 -6.28
N TYR A 179 -4.35 -7.41 -6.72
CA TYR A 179 -3.78 -7.84 -7.98
C TYR A 179 -4.89 -7.96 -9.03
N PRO A 180 -4.80 -7.22 -10.16
CA PRO A 180 -5.68 -7.46 -11.29
C PRO A 180 -5.57 -8.90 -11.81
N PRO A 181 -6.59 -9.43 -12.48
CA PRO A 181 -6.51 -10.75 -13.11
C PRO A 181 -5.31 -10.87 -14.06
N GLY A 182 -4.54 -11.95 -13.90
CA GLY A 182 -3.30 -12.20 -14.66
C GLY A 182 -2.02 -11.60 -14.05
N SER A 183 -2.13 -10.80 -12.98
CA SER A 183 -0.97 -10.21 -12.28
C SER A 183 -0.26 -11.19 -11.32
N VAL A 184 -0.90 -12.29 -10.99
CA VAL A 184 -0.28 -13.38 -10.22
C VAL A 184 -0.03 -14.55 -11.17
N SER A 185 1.21 -15.02 -11.22
CA SER A 185 1.62 -16.17 -12.00
C SER A 185 2.25 -17.24 -11.12
N GLY A 186 2.17 -18.50 -11.55
CA GLY A 186 2.77 -19.61 -10.81
C GLY A 186 2.63 -20.91 -11.56
N LEU A 187 3.29 -21.94 -11.07
CA LEU A 187 3.23 -23.30 -11.60
C LEU A 187 2.50 -24.20 -10.62
N CYS A 188 1.42 -24.79 -11.10
CA CYS A 188 0.66 -25.82 -10.38
C CYS A 188 1.30 -27.19 -10.68
N PRO A 189 1.80 -27.92 -9.67
CA PRO A 189 2.46 -29.20 -9.89
C PRO A 189 1.48 -30.30 -10.36
N PRO A 190 1.98 -31.34 -11.04
CA PRO A 190 1.15 -32.48 -11.46
C PRO A 190 0.55 -33.17 -10.23
N GLY A 191 -0.70 -33.59 -10.34
CA GLY A 191 -1.42 -34.25 -9.24
C GLY A 191 -1.88 -33.32 -8.11
N GLY A 192 -1.50 -32.04 -8.16
CA GLY A 192 -1.77 -31.07 -7.10
C GLY A 192 -0.63 -30.94 -6.09
N GLY A 193 -0.74 -29.99 -5.15
CA GLY A 193 0.28 -29.72 -4.16
C GLY A 193 0.51 -28.21 -3.96
N PRO A 194 1.64 -27.80 -3.34
CA PRO A 194 1.91 -26.38 -3.12
C PRO A 194 2.18 -25.64 -4.44
N LEU A 195 1.52 -24.48 -4.61
CA LEU A 195 1.87 -23.50 -5.63
C LEU A 195 3.11 -22.75 -5.18
N VAL A 196 4.02 -22.50 -6.12
CA VAL A 196 5.03 -21.45 -5.99
C VAL A 196 4.84 -20.47 -7.15
N GLY A 197 4.59 -19.23 -6.82
CA GLY A 197 4.29 -18.20 -7.80
C GLY A 197 4.85 -16.83 -7.39
N VAL A 198 4.64 -15.86 -8.25
CA VAL A 198 5.01 -14.45 -8.04
C VAL A 198 3.83 -13.54 -8.38
N GLY A 199 3.77 -12.38 -7.75
CA GLY A 199 2.79 -11.34 -8.05
C GLY A 199 3.49 -10.04 -8.45
N ALA A 200 3.04 -9.42 -9.54
CA ALA A 200 3.60 -8.16 -10.03
C ALA A 200 2.49 -7.18 -10.48
N GLY A 201 2.76 -5.89 -10.39
CA GLY A 201 1.80 -4.86 -10.84
C GLY A 201 0.53 -4.78 -10.00
N GLY A 202 0.62 -5.07 -8.71
CA GLY A 202 -0.48 -4.85 -7.78
C GLY A 202 -0.77 -3.37 -7.58
N LEU A 203 -2.03 -3.02 -7.32
CA LEU A 203 -2.54 -1.66 -7.20
C LEU A 203 -3.18 -1.47 -5.82
N PHE A 204 -3.17 -0.19 -5.34
CA PHE A 204 -3.90 0.23 -4.14
C PHE A 204 -5.23 0.91 -4.53
N LEU A 205 -6.26 0.70 -3.68
CA LEU A 205 -7.59 1.27 -3.82
C LEU A 205 -7.98 2.11 -2.60
#